data_7f826c04aceca82446a7de313559a05a
#
_entry.id   7f826c04aceca82446a7de313559a05a
#
_cell.length_a   1.000
_cell.length_b   1.000
_cell.length_c   1.000
_cell.angle_alpha   90.00
_cell.angle_beta   90.00
_cell.angle_gamma   90.00
#
_symmetry.space_group_name_H-M   'P 1'
#
loop_
_entity.id
_entity.type
_entity.pdbx_description
1 polymer ?
#
loop_
_entity_poly.entity_id
_entity_poly.type
_entity_poly.pdbx_seq_one_letter_code
_entity_poly.pdbx_strand_id
1 'polypeptide(L)'
;MTLETQTESALSDYVKKFLLEFKDEKGNFRYVDDIDNMMPTKSKFINVDYNDLVLHPDIESVFGENPDSILEAFSRAIKEILQERFPKYAKKIEHEIRARIANYPVQRSLRQINAEVIGKITSVSGMVLRASEVKPLAKELVFVCPEGHRTDVILGHGLSLTSPVQCSNPKCTHRELGVEPESSRFIDVQFVRLQELPEDLPPGQLPHYLDVTVKQDLVDNARPGDRVVLTGIVRIEQEKMSGVSKNSSPLYRLRLDGNNVEFLGGKKDKKSRKIEREEISPEDEKMIKSLAKSPDLYQQLIDSYAPHITGHSIIKESILLLMAGSTQRELEDGSLYKGTSSANFSSRNPIVGAIS
;
A
#
# COMPACT_ATOMS: atom_id res chain seq x y z
N MET A 1 -2.32 21.45 31.11
CA MET A 1 -2.60 20.08 30.64
C MET A 1 -4.07 20.13 30.22
N THR A 2 -4.30 20.15 28.94
CA THR A 2 -5.65 20.25 28.36
C THR A 2 -6.39 18.92 28.46
N LEU A 3 -7.71 18.92 28.53
CA LEU A 3 -8.57 17.72 28.61
C LEU A 3 -8.26 16.70 27.49
N GLU A 4 -7.82 17.19 26.31
CA GLU A 4 -7.42 16.37 25.17
C GLU A 4 -6.19 15.49 25.45
N THR A 5 -5.18 16.01 26.16
CA THR A 5 -3.97 15.23 26.53
C THR A 5 -4.25 14.14 27.54
N GLN A 6 -5.28 14.27 28.36
CA GLN A 6 -5.67 13.23 29.33
C GLN A 6 -6.41 12.06 28.62
N THR A 7 -7.25 12.38 27.62
CA THR A 7 -7.93 11.36 26.82
C THR A 7 -6.97 10.60 25.91
N GLU A 8 -5.97 11.26 25.32
CA GLU A 8 -4.94 10.62 24.50
C GLU A 8 -4.02 9.68 25.29
N SER A 9 -3.66 10.06 26.52
CA SER A 9 -2.87 9.19 27.41
C SER A 9 -3.66 7.95 27.80
N ALA A 10 -4.92 8.13 28.20
CA ALA A 10 -5.80 7.01 28.58
C ALA A 10 -6.01 6.03 27.40
N LEU A 11 -6.16 6.56 26.16
CA LEU A 11 -6.29 5.74 24.96
C LEU A 11 -5.00 4.95 24.69
N SER A 12 -3.82 5.57 24.87
CA SER A 12 -2.53 4.90 24.69
C SER A 12 -2.35 3.75 25.69
N ASP A 13 -2.73 3.96 26.95
CA ASP A 13 -2.66 2.92 28.00
C ASP A 13 -3.60 1.75 27.69
N TYR A 14 -4.80 2.06 27.17
CA TYR A 14 -5.77 1.03 26.78
C TYR A 14 -5.28 0.19 25.58
N VAL A 15 -4.71 0.85 24.58
CA VAL A 15 -4.09 0.18 23.43
C VAL A 15 -2.88 -0.65 23.86
N LYS A 16 -2.05 -0.14 24.80
CA LYS A 16 -0.91 -0.87 25.34
C LYS A 16 -1.36 -2.15 26.03
N LYS A 17 -2.43 -2.08 26.82
CA LYS A 17 -3.02 -3.25 27.48
C LYS A 17 -3.51 -4.26 26.44
N PHE A 18 -4.23 -3.80 25.40
CA PHE A 18 -4.66 -4.66 24.30
C PHE A 18 -3.48 -5.41 23.67
N LEU A 19 -2.41 -4.71 23.29
CA LEU A 19 -1.25 -5.31 22.63
C LEU A 19 -0.52 -6.35 23.52
N LEU A 20 -0.54 -6.16 24.84
CA LEU A 20 0.15 -7.06 25.79
C LEU A 20 -0.70 -8.26 26.20
N GLU A 21 -2.03 -8.11 26.26
CA GLU A 21 -2.94 -9.14 26.79
C GLU A 21 -3.63 -9.97 25.69
N PHE A 22 -3.64 -9.50 24.43
CA PHE A 22 -4.32 -10.19 23.34
C PHE A 22 -3.68 -11.55 23.05
N LYS A 23 -4.54 -12.59 23.04
CA LYS A 23 -4.15 -13.96 22.70
C LYS A 23 -4.89 -14.42 21.47
N ASP A 24 -4.19 -15.05 20.54
CA ASP A 24 -4.77 -15.71 19.40
C ASP A 24 -5.58 -16.97 19.79
N GLU A 25 -6.25 -17.58 18.84
CA GLU A 25 -7.03 -18.84 19.05
C GLU A 25 -6.17 -19.98 19.60
N LYS A 26 -4.85 -19.91 19.45
CA LYS A 26 -3.87 -20.90 19.93
C LYS A 26 -3.34 -20.56 21.32
N GLY A 27 -3.74 -19.41 21.90
CA GLY A 27 -3.31 -18.94 23.21
C GLY A 27 -1.96 -18.20 23.22
N ASN A 28 -1.37 -17.88 22.05
CA ASN A 28 -0.12 -17.15 21.96
C ASN A 28 -0.37 -15.64 22.03
N PHE A 29 0.59 -14.89 22.55
CA PHE A 29 0.55 -13.43 22.59
C PHE A 29 1.00 -12.84 21.25
N ARG A 30 0.12 -12.87 20.23
CA ARG A 30 0.41 -12.51 18.85
C ARG A 30 1.17 -11.19 18.70
N TYR A 31 0.64 -10.12 19.28
CA TYR A 31 1.23 -8.79 19.13
C TYR A 31 2.53 -8.59 19.89
N VAL A 32 2.68 -9.31 21.01
CA VAL A 32 3.94 -9.33 21.78
C VAL A 32 5.04 -9.99 20.95
N ASP A 33 4.72 -11.13 20.33
CA ASP A 33 5.66 -11.85 19.46
C ASP A 33 6.01 -11.01 18.22
N ASP A 34 5.04 -10.30 17.63
CA ASP A 34 5.27 -9.39 16.51
C ASP A 34 6.19 -8.22 16.91
N ILE A 35 6.00 -7.64 18.11
CA ILE A 35 6.87 -6.58 18.64
C ILE A 35 8.30 -7.10 18.87
N ASP A 36 8.45 -8.28 19.46
CA ASP A 36 9.75 -8.88 19.70
C ASP A 36 10.48 -9.20 18.39
N ASN A 37 9.74 -9.57 17.35
CA ASN A 37 10.26 -9.82 16.00
C ASN A 37 10.62 -8.54 15.24
N MET A 38 10.22 -7.35 15.69
CA MET A 38 10.59 -6.09 15.01
C MET A 38 12.11 -5.87 15.00
N MET A 39 12.82 -6.21 16.06
CA MET A 39 14.27 -6.03 16.15
C MET A 39 15.04 -6.94 15.19
N PRO A 40 14.85 -8.27 15.15
CA PRO A 40 15.56 -9.15 14.23
C PRO A 40 15.20 -8.91 12.76
N THR A 41 13.95 -8.54 12.46
CA THR A 41 13.49 -8.26 11.08
C THR A 41 13.78 -6.83 10.63
N LYS A 42 14.22 -5.95 11.54
CA LYS A 42 14.38 -4.51 11.34
C LYS A 42 13.09 -3.84 10.85
N SER A 43 11.95 -4.38 11.23
CA SER A 43 10.65 -3.84 10.87
C SER A 43 10.35 -2.58 11.68
N LYS A 44 9.70 -1.61 11.04
CA LYS A 44 9.29 -0.33 11.65
C LYS A 44 7.78 -0.28 11.89
N PHE A 45 7.08 -1.36 11.61
CA PHE A 45 5.61 -1.43 11.71
C PHE A 45 5.15 -2.77 12.25
N ILE A 46 3.94 -2.76 12.76
CA ILE A 46 3.19 -3.95 13.18
C ILE A 46 1.87 -3.96 12.43
N ASN A 47 1.46 -5.15 11.97
CA ASN A 47 0.15 -5.36 11.41
C ASN A 47 -0.85 -5.70 12.51
N VAL A 48 -1.84 -4.85 12.70
CA VAL A 48 -2.95 -5.05 13.63
C VAL A 48 -4.16 -5.50 12.81
N ASP A 49 -4.69 -6.66 13.12
CA ASP A 49 -5.89 -7.18 12.46
C ASP A 49 -7.12 -6.47 13.01
N TYR A 50 -7.96 -5.93 12.13
CA TYR A 50 -9.17 -5.25 12.56
C TYR A 50 -10.16 -6.20 13.25
N ASN A 51 -10.18 -7.48 12.84
CA ASN A 51 -11.05 -8.47 13.46
C ASN A 51 -10.73 -8.67 14.96
N ASP A 52 -9.45 -8.52 15.33
CA ASP A 52 -9.02 -8.59 16.73
C ASP A 52 -9.49 -7.35 17.52
N LEU A 53 -9.61 -6.19 16.85
CA LEU A 53 -10.10 -4.94 17.44
C LEU A 53 -11.60 -4.95 17.72
N VAL A 54 -12.40 -5.63 16.91
CA VAL A 54 -13.86 -5.77 17.11
C VAL A 54 -14.19 -6.41 18.46
N LEU A 55 -13.28 -7.20 19.02
CA LEU A 55 -13.44 -7.79 20.36
C LEU A 55 -13.29 -6.73 21.49
N HIS A 56 -12.87 -5.50 21.15
CA HIS A 56 -12.63 -4.40 22.08
C HIS A 56 -13.42 -3.15 21.67
N PRO A 57 -14.74 -3.06 22.04
CA PRO A 57 -15.65 -2.02 21.57
C PRO A 57 -15.16 -0.57 21.83
N ASP A 58 -14.39 -0.36 22.91
CA ASP A 58 -13.87 0.95 23.28
C ASP A 58 -12.83 1.45 22.25
N ILE A 59 -12.05 0.54 21.66
CA ILE A 59 -11.10 0.89 20.58
C ILE A 59 -11.85 1.08 19.27
N GLU A 60 -12.81 0.22 18.96
CA GLU A 60 -13.58 0.26 17.73
C GLU A 60 -14.38 1.57 17.57
N SER A 61 -15.01 2.04 18.64
CA SER A 61 -15.78 3.29 18.61
C SER A 61 -14.92 4.49 18.23
N VAL A 62 -13.73 4.62 18.82
CA VAL A 62 -12.79 5.70 18.50
C VAL A 62 -12.26 5.59 17.08
N PHE A 63 -12.12 4.36 16.56
CA PHE A 63 -11.69 4.13 15.18
C PHE A 63 -12.65 4.73 14.15
N GLY A 64 -13.95 4.68 14.43
CA GLY A 64 -15.00 5.26 13.59
C GLY A 64 -15.02 6.77 13.60
N GLU A 65 -14.69 7.40 14.73
CA GLU A 65 -14.78 8.84 14.92
C GLU A 65 -13.47 9.57 14.57
N ASN A 66 -12.35 9.08 15.08
CA ASN A 66 -11.04 9.71 14.89
C ASN A 66 -9.95 8.68 14.67
N PRO A 67 -9.78 8.17 13.42
CA PRO A 67 -8.77 7.16 13.12
C PRO A 67 -7.33 7.65 13.30
N ASP A 68 -7.06 8.94 13.22
CA ASP A 68 -5.71 9.47 13.45
C ASP A 68 -5.26 9.27 14.89
N SER A 69 -6.13 9.65 15.84
CA SER A 69 -5.82 9.53 17.27
C SER A 69 -5.55 8.09 17.67
N ILE A 70 -6.29 7.12 17.11
CA ILE A 70 -6.07 5.70 17.41
C ILE A 70 -4.76 5.18 16.81
N LEU A 71 -4.43 5.55 15.57
CA LEU A 71 -3.16 5.16 14.93
C LEU A 71 -1.95 5.76 15.65
N GLU A 72 -2.08 6.98 16.17
CA GLU A 72 -1.06 7.60 17.00
C GLU A 72 -0.94 6.92 18.36
N ALA A 73 -2.05 6.54 19.00
CA ALA A 73 -2.07 5.80 20.26
C ALA A 73 -1.38 4.43 20.09
N PHE A 74 -1.66 3.70 19.00
CA PHE A 74 -0.94 2.46 18.68
C PHE A 74 0.57 2.71 18.51
N SER A 75 0.95 3.72 17.75
CA SER A 75 2.37 4.03 17.52
C SER A 75 3.09 4.37 18.82
N ARG A 76 2.42 5.11 19.72
CA ARG A 76 2.92 5.47 21.05
C ARG A 76 3.05 4.23 21.96
N ALA A 77 2.01 3.41 22.03
CA ALA A 77 2.01 2.18 22.83
C ALA A 77 3.11 1.20 22.40
N ILE A 78 3.27 0.97 21.08
CA ILE A 78 4.33 0.13 20.52
C ILE A 78 5.71 0.69 20.89
N LYS A 79 5.90 2.00 20.79
CA LYS A 79 7.14 2.68 21.17
C LYS A 79 7.47 2.45 22.64
N GLU A 80 6.51 2.60 23.54
CA GLU A 80 6.71 2.37 24.98
C GLU A 80 7.09 0.92 25.27
N ILE A 81 6.40 -0.05 24.69
CA ILE A 81 6.72 -1.47 24.85
C ILE A 81 8.14 -1.77 24.32
N LEU A 82 8.51 -1.20 23.17
CA LEU A 82 9.87 -1.35 22.62
C LEU A 82 10.92 -0.67 23.49
N GLN A 83 10.63 0.47 24.11
CA GLN A 83 11.56 1.14 25.02
C GLN A 83 11.82 0.30 26.28
N GLU A 84 10.81 -0.39 26.79
CA GLU A 84 10.95 -1.30 27.93
C GLU A 84 11.78 -2.54 27.57
N ARG A 85 11.58 -3.12 26.38
CA ARG A 85 12.20 -4.39 25.97
C ARG A 85 13.53 -4.21 25.24
N PHE A 86 13.60 -3.25 24.31
CA PHE A 86 14.74 -3.01 23.41
C PHE A 86 15.13 -1.53 23.32
N PRO A 87 15.64 -0.90 24.41
CA PRO A 87 15.81 0.56 24.47
C PRO A 87 16.75 1.12 23.41
N LYS A 88 17.78 0.38 23.01
CA LYS A 88 18.71 0.82 21.93
C LYS A 88 18.05 0.83 20.56
N TYR A 89 17.21 -0.17 20.27
CA TYR A 89 16.48 -0.25 19.02
C TYR A 89 15.37 0.78 18.96
N ALA A 90 14.60 0.93 20.03
CA ALA A 90 13.54 1.91 20.17
C ALA A 90 14.01 3.33 19.88
N LYS A 91 15.16 3.76 20.43
CA LYS A 91 15.75 5.08 20.15
C LYS A 91 16.07 5.29 18.66
N LYS A 92 16.52 4.23 17.97
CA LYS A 92 16.89 4.32 16.56
C LYS A 92 15.67 4.53 15.67
N ILE A 93 14.52 3.92 15.97
CA ILE A 93 13.31 3.92 15.14
C ILE A 93 12.17 4.73 15.74
N GLU A 94 12.41 5.47 16.81
CA GLU A 94 11.42 6.17 17.64
C GLU A 94 10.33 6.92 16.86
N HIS A 95 10.69 7.53 15.74
CA HIS A 95 9.80 8.36 14.93
C HIS A 95 9.23 7.64 13.69
N GLU A 96 9.63 6.40 13.48
CA GLU A 96 9.27 5.62 12.30
C GLU A 96 8.26 4.50 12.61
N ILE A 97 7.98 4.28 13.90
CA ILE A 97 7.06 3.23 14.36
C ILE A 97 5.63 3.53 13.89
N ARG A 98 5.00 2.53 13.27
CA ARG A 98 3.64 2.62 12.76
C ARG A 98 2.84 1.35 13.03
N ALA A 99 1.52 1.54 13.27
CA ALA A 99 0.54 0.48 13.20
C ALA A 99 -0.09 0.45 11.80
N ARG A 100 -0.19 -0.73 11.21
CA ARG A 100 -0.85 -1.01 9.94
C ARG A 100 -2.13 -1.77 10.24
N ILE A 101 -3.24 -1.31 9.72
CA ILE A 101 -4.52 -1.98 9.92
C ILE A 101 -4.78 -2.92 8.76
N ALA A 102 -4.83 -4.21 9.06
CA ALA A 102 -5.16 -5.26 8.13
C ALA A 102 -6.63 -5.67 8.23
N ASN A 103 -7.19 -6.23 7.17
CA ASN A 103 -8.54 -6.79 7.12
C ASN A 103 -9.65 -5.78 7.51
N TYR A 104 -9.49 -4.50 7.14
CA TYR A 104 -10.51 -3.51 7.45
C TYR A 104 -11.81 -3.79 6.68
N PRO A 105 -12.97 -3.97 7.35
CA PRO A 105 -14.17 -4.52 6.73
C PRO A 105 -14.92 -3.55 5.83
N VAL A 106 -14.75 -2.23 6.04
CA VAL A 106 -15.49 -1.23 5.25
C VAL A 106 -14.78 -1.00 3.93
N GLN A 107 -15.03 -1.89 2.98
CA GLN A 107 -14.55 -1.77 1.63
C GLN A 107 -15.53 -0.93 0.78
N ARG A 108 -14.99 0.09 0.11
CA ARG A 108 -15.74 1.00 -0.77
C ARG A 108 -15.20 0.93 -2.19
N SER A 109 -16.08 1.06 -3.18
CA SER A 109 -15.65 1.31 -4.54
C SER A 109 -15.09 2.73 -4.67
N LEU A 110 -14.24 2.97 -5.69
CA LEU A 110 -13.69 4.30 -5.94
C LEU A 110 -14.81 5.35 -6.14
N ARG A 111 -15.96 4.94 -6.66
CA ARG A 111 -17.14 5.80 -6.89
C ARG A 111 -17.83 6.24 -5.62
N GLN A 112 -17.67 5.49 -4.53
CA GLN A 112 -18.25 5.79 -3.23
C GLN A 112 -17.38 6.72 -2.38
N ILE A 113 -16.19 7.08 -2.87
CA ILE A 113 -15.32 8.04 -2.19
C ILE A 113 -15.80 9.46 -2.51
N ASN A 114 -16.50 10.04 -1.56
CA ASN A 114 -17.13 11.37 -1.64
C ASN A 114 -16.83 12.21 -0.39
N ALA A 115 -17.44 13.37 -0.28
CA ALA A 115 -17.22 14.29 0.84
C ALA A 115 -17.63 13.71 2.22
N GLU A 116 -18.57 12.77 2.26
CA GLU A 116 -19.07 12.16 3.52
C GLU A 116 -18.03 11.25 4.21
N VAL A 117 -17.03 10.78 3.45
CA VAL A 117 -15.99 9.90 3.97
C VAL A 117 -14.69 10.64 4.29
N ILE A 118 -14.68 11.98 4.18
CA ILE A 118 -13.52 12.79 4.57
C ILE A 118 -13.21 12.57 6.06
N GLY A 119 -11.93 12.33 6.36
CA GLY A 119 -11.44 12.05 7.71
C GLY A 119 -11.69 10.63 8.22
N LYS A 120 -12.43 9.81 7.48
CA LYS A 120 -12.72 8.43 7.87
C LYS A 120 -11.71 7.47 7.25
N ILE A 121 -11.46 6.38 7.96
CA ILE A 121 -10.71 5.25 7.42
C ILE A 121 -11.61 4.43 6.50
N THR A 122 -11.05 3.96 5.41
CA THR A 122 -11.75 3.09 4.46
C THR A 122 -10.77 2.19 3.73
N SER A 123 -11.26 1.09 3.22
CA SER A 123 -10.55 0.17 2.35
C SER A 123 -11.06 0.32 0.92
N VAL A 124 -10.17 0.40 -0.04
CA VAL A 124 -10.51 0.61 -1.46
C VAL A 124 -9.76 -0.40 -2.31
N SER A 125 -10.49 -1.16 -3.12
CA SER A 125 -9.91 -2.06 -4.11
C SER A 125 -9.67 -1.34 -5.44
N GLY A 126 -8.57 -1.66 -6.10
CA GLY A 126 -8.25 -1.10 -7.39
C GLY A 126 -7.00 -1.68 -8.02
N MET A 127 -6.74 -1.27 -9.25
CA MET A 127 -5.51 -1.58 -9.96
C MET A 127 -4.59 -0.35 -9.93
N VAL A 128 -3.33 -0.57 -9.64
CA VAL A 128 -2.31 0.49 -9.69
C VAL A 128 -2.07 0.88 -11.14
N LEU A 129 -2.46 2.10 -11.50
CA LEU A 129 -2.24 2.63 -12.85
C LEU A 129 -0.81 3.16 -13.01
N ARG A 130 -0.38 3.94 -12.02
CA ARG A 130 1.00 4.47 -11.99
C ARG A 130 1.44 4.72 -10.56
N ALA A 131 2.75 4.66 -10.34
CA ALA A 131 3.42 5.09 -9.13
C ALA A 131 4.44 6.19 -9.50
N SER A 132 4.54 7.22 -8.68
CA SER A 132 5.55 8.27 -8.86
C SER A 132 6.93 7.78 -8.41
N GLU A 133 7.94 8.58 -8.68
CA GLU A 133 9.21 8.46 -7.99
C GLU A 133 9.04 8.68 -6.48
N VAL A 134 9.92 8.07 -5.70
CA VAL A 134 10.01 8.30 -4.25
C VAL A 134 10.57 9.68 -4.00
N LYS A 135 9.91 10.43 -3.13
CA LYS A 135 10.34 11.80 -2.76
C LYS A 135 10.46 11.93 -1.25
N PRO A 136 11.48 12.64 -0.76
CA PRO A 136 11.53 12.98 0.66
C PRO A 136 10.46 14.01 1.00
N LEU A 137 9.63 13.71 1.99
CA LEU A 137 8.65 14.62 2.58
C LEU A 137 9.16 15.06 3.95
N ALA A 138 9.27 16.35 4.17
CA ALA A 138 9.65 16.89 5.47
C ALA A 138 8.53 16.57 6.49
N LYS A 139 8.90 15.92 7.59
CA LYS A 139 8.02 15.68 8.74
C LYS A 139 8.28 16.69 9.85
N GLU A 140 9.54 17.06 10.03
CA GLU A 140 9.98 18.05 10.98
C GLU A 140 11.04 18.90 10.33
N LEU A 141 10.83 20.21 10.30
CA LEU A 141 11.76 21.17 9.74
C LEU A 141 12.35 22.01 10.87
N VAL A 142 13.68 22.08 10.87
CA VAL A 142 14.43 22.96 11.74
C VAL A 142 14.77 24.23 10.96
N PHE A 143 14.25 25.33 11.44
CA PHE A 143 14.55 26.65 10.89
C PHE A 143 15.57 27.36 11.77
N VAL A 144 16.50 28.05 11.13
CA VAL A 144 17.55 28.81 11.81
C VAL A 144 17.49 30.26 11.33
N CYS A 145 17.49 31.19 12.26
CA CYS A 145 17.58 32.61 11.95
C CYS A 145 19.06 33.05 11.81
N PRO A 146 19.35 34.23 11.25
CA PRO A 146 20.72 34.74 11.11
C PRO A 146 21.49 34.86 12.45
N GLU A 147 20.80 34.96 13.56
CA GLU A 147 21.38 34.98 14.91
C GLU A 147 21.61 33.58 15.52
N GLY A 148 21.30 32.52 14.77
CA GLY A 148 21.54 31.15 15.22
C GLY A 148 20.43 30.54 16.09
N HIS A 149 19.29 31.22 16.30
CA HIS A 149 18.16 30.62 17.02
C HIS A 149 17.49 29.55 16.17
N ARG A 150 17.22 28.40 16.78
CA ARG A 150 16.55 27.25 16.14
C ARG A 150 15.05 27.26 16.47
N THR A 151 14.26 26.93 15.48
CA THR A 151 12.79 26.79 15.60
C THR A 151 12.37 25.48 14.92
N ASP A 152 11.87 24.55 15.71
CA ASP A 152 11.42 23.27 15.22
C ASP A 152 9.92 23.38 14.85
N VAL A 153 9.60 22.95 13.62
CA VAL A 153 8.23 22.95 13.11
C VAL A 153 7.86 21.54 12.70
N ILE A 154 6.92 20.95 13.43
CA ILE A 154 6.36 19.64 13.10
C ILE A 154 5.27 19.84 12.05
N LEU A 155 5.42 19.19 10.91
CA LEU A 155 4.42 19.20 9.85
C LEU A 155 3.38 18.10 10.12
N GLY A 156 2.12 18.51 10.15
CA GLY A 156 1.01 17.57 10.27
C GLY A 156 0.82 16.72 9.00
N HIS A 157 -0.39 16.21 8.80
CA HIS A 157 -0.73 15.36 7.65
C HIS A 157 -0.76 16.08 6.30
N GLY A 158 -0.71 17.43 6.30
CA GLY A 158 -0.69 18.25 5.09
C GLY A 158 0.67 18.21 4.36
N LEU A 159 0.64 18.49 3.05
CA LEU A 159 1.84 18.60 2.21
C LEU A 159 2.37 20.03 2.10
N SER A 160 1.82 20.96 2.87
CA SER A 160 2.16 22.39 2.81
C SER A 160 2.32 23.00 4.20
N LEU A 161 3.28 23.88 4.34
CA LEU A 161 3.33 24.80 5.49
C LEU A 161 2.16 25.77 5.39
N THR A 162 1.30 25.78 6.41
CA THR A 162 0.07 26.60 6.42
C THR A 162 0.29 28.00 6.98
N SER A 163 1.41 28.24 7.67
CA SER A 163 1.68 29.52 8.33
C SER A 163 3.14 29.96 8.12
N PRO A 164 3.42 31.27 8.06
CA PRO A 164 4.79 31.75 8.09
C PRO A 164 5.44 31.35 9.42
N VAL A 165 6.61 30.74 9.34
CA VAL A 165 7.39 30.35 10.53
C VAL A 165 8.02 31.61 11.13
N GLN A 166 7.87 31.77 12.44
CA GLN A 166 8.49 32.83 13.21
C GLN A 166 9.58 32.26 14.12
N CYS A 167 10.60 33.07 14.42
CA CYS A 167 11.65 32.67 15.34
C CYS A 167 11.07 32.36 16.73
N SER A 168 11.55 31.26 17.34
CA SER A 168 11.16 30.84 18.70
C SER A 168 11.56 31.86 19.77
N ASN A 169 12.57 32.70 19.51
CA ASN A 169 12.96 33.75 20.41
C ASN A 169 12.10 35.00 20.18
N PRO A 170 11.22 35.41 21.14
CA PRO A 170 10.31 36.57 21.00
C PRO A 170 11.03 37.91 20.87
N LYS A 171 12.33 37.97 21.23
CA LYS A 171 13.14 39.17 21.08
C LYS A 171 13.83 39.29 19.72
N CYS A 172 13.77 38.23 18.89
CA CYS A 172 14.35 38.23 17.59
C CYS A 172 13.44 38.90 16.56
N THR A 173 13.95 39.90 15.86
CA THR A 173 13.20 40.68 14.86
C THR A 173 13.31 40.09 13.44
N HIS A 174 14.17 39.09 13.24
CA HIS A 174 14.38 38.46 11.93
C HIS A 174 13.15 37.65 11.50
N ARG A 175 12.66 37.95 10.30
CA ARG A 175 11.52 37.24 9.68
C ARG A 175 11.97 36.20 8.62
N GLU A 176 13.22 36.30 8.17
CA GLU A 176 13.78 35.37 7.21
C GLU A 176 14.49 34.24 7.97
N LEU A 177 13.89 33.08 7.96
CA LEU A 177 14.44 31.86 8.55
C LEU A 177 14.88 30.93 7.43
N GLY A 178 16.11 30.43 7.51
CA GLY A 178 16.63 29.39 6.63
C GLY A 178 16.28 28.00 7.16
N VAL A 179 16.00 27.06 6.26
CA VAL A 179 15.84 25.65 6.65
C VAL A 179 17.21 25.02 6.80
N GLU A 180 17.44 24.30 7.91
CA GLU A 180 18.64 23.49 8.14
C GLU A 180 18.32 22.02 7.78
N PRO A 181 18.69 21.53 6.59
CA PRO A 181 18.29 20.21 6.14
C PRO A 181 18.89 19.07 6.97
N GLU A 182 20.12 19.25 7.47
CA GLU A 182 20.85 18.23 8.26
C GLU A 182 20.19 17.92 9.60
N SER A 183 19.58 18.93 10.21
CA SER A 183 18.85 18.79 11.47
C SER A 183 17.36 18.50 11.27
N SER A 184 16.87 18.64 10.03
CA SER A 184 15.49 18.39 9.65
C SER A 184 15.24 16.91 9.40
N ARG A 185 14.00 16.45 9.61
CA ARG A 185 13.62 15.06 9.42
C ARG A 185 12.73 14.90 8.21
N PHE A 186 13.09 13.92 7.39
CA PHE A 186 12.37 13.56 6.18
C PHE A 186 11.89 12.10 6.24
N ILE A 187 10.78 11.83 5.59
CA ILE A 187 10.25 10.48 5.37
C ILE A 187 10.04 10.28 3.87
N ASP A 188 10.21 9.06 3.41
CA ASP A 188 9.94 8.72 2.02
C ASP A 188 8.42 8.72 1.77
N VAL A 189 8.03 9.32 0.65
CA VAL A 189 6.64 9.36 0.19
C VAL A 189 6.59 9.02 -1.30
N GLN A 190 5.54 8.32 -1.69
CA GLN A 190 5.25 7.99 -3.07
C GLN A 190 3.77 8.23 -3.34
N PHE A 191 3.45 8.76 -4.51
CA PHE A 191 2.09 8.97 -4.98
C PHE A 191 1.71 7.86 -5.93
N VAL A 192 0.65 7.15 -5.61
CA VAL A 192 0.12 6.03 -6.38
C VAL A 192 -1.25 6.44 -6.90
N ARG A 193 -1.52 6.19 -8.18
CA ARG A 193 -2.86 6.38 -8.76
C ARG A 193 -3.52 5.03 -8.94
N LEU A 194 -4.63 4.83 -8.24
CA LEU A 194 -5.50 3.69 -8.41
C LEU A 194 -6.54 3.95 -9.49
N GLN A 195 -6.86 2.91 -10.23
CA GLN A 195 -7.96 2.82 -11.17
C GLN A 195 -8.94 1.77 -10.69
N GLU A 196 -10.22 1.99 -10.98
CA GLU A 196 -11.28 1.02 -10.75
C GLU A 196 -10.98 -0.31 -11.47
N LEU A 197 -11.28 -1.43 -10.81
CA LEU A 197 -11.06 -2.74 -11.39
C LEU A 197 -11.97 -2.94 -12.62
N PRO A 198 -11.48 -3.57 -13.69
CA PRO A 198 -12.29 -3.81 -14.89
C PRO A 198 -13.58 -4.58 -14.62
N GLU A 199 -13.56 -5.47 -13.62
CA GLU A 199 -14.69 -6.29 -13.18
C GLU A 199 -15.80 -5.46 -12.51
N ASP A 200 -15.43 -4.36 -11.85
CA ASP A 200 -16.35 -3.47 -11.15
C ASP A 200 -16.89 -2.36 -12.05
N LEU A 201 -16.38 -2.27 -13.29
CA LEU A 201 -16.72 -1.20 -14.21
C LEU A 201 -18.06 -1.48 -14.93
N PRO A 202 -19.06 -0.61 -14.77
CA PRO A 202 -20.31 -0.73 -15.55
C PRO A 202 -20.05 -0.56 -17.05
N PRO A 203 -20.76 -1.30 -17.90
CA PRO A 203 -20.61 -1.21 -19.36
C PRO A 203 -20.78 0.23 -19.89
N GLY A 204 -19.83 0.66 -20.71
CA GLY A 204 -19.88 1.98 -21.36
C GLY A 204 -19.48 3.17 -20.47
N GLN A 205 -19.00 2.94 -19.25
CA GLN A 205 -18.53 4.00 -18.37
C GLN A 205 -17.00 4.07 -18.33
N LEU A 206 -16.49 5.28 -18.09
CA LEU A 206 -15.06 5.49 -17.86
C LEU A 206 -14.70 5.11 -16.43
N PRO A 207 -13.51 4.53 -16.21
CA PRO A 207 -13.04 4.17 -14.87
C PRO A 207 -12.79 5.41 -14.02
N HIS A 208 -13.10 5.32 -12.74
CA HIS A 208 -12.72 6.32 -11.75
C HIS A 208 -11.29 6.12 -11.29
N TYR A 209 -10.68 7.20 -10.82
CA TYR A 209 -9.31 7.23 -10.33
C TYR A 209 -9.27 7.84 -8.93
N LEU A 210 -8.37 7.32 -8.10
CA LEU A 210 -8.09 7.85 -6.77
C LEU A 210 -6.58 8.01 -6.61
N ASP A 211 -6.16 9.20 -6.21
CA ASP A 211 -4.77 9.45 -5.85
C ASP A 211 -4.54 9.01 -4.39
N VAL A 212 -3.51 8.18 -4.19
CA VAL A 212 -3.14 7.61 -2.90
C VAL A 212 -1.74 8.05 -2.55
N THR A 213 -1.52 8.43 -1.31
CA THR A 213 -0.18 8.71 -0.78
C THR A 213 0.24 7.54 0.09
N VAL A 214 1.34 6.91 -0.25
CA VAL A 214 1.98 5.89 0.56
C VAL A 214 3.29 6.42 1.14
N LYS A 215 3.61 6.05 2.38
CA LYS A 215 4.71 6.61 3.15
C LYS A 215 5.59 5.52 3.73
N GLN A 216 6.88 5.84 3.90
CA GLN A 216 7.88 5.01 4.59
C GLN A 216 7.98 3.59 3.99
N ASP A 217 7.69 2.55 4.75
CA ASP A 217 7.78 1.14 4.38
C ASP A 217 6.76 0.69 3.31
N LEU A 218 5.70 1.47 3.08
CA LEU A 218 4.75 1.20 1.99
C LEU A 218 5.23 1.66 0.61
N VAL A 219 6.30 2.45 0.58
CA VAL A 219 6.89 2.93 -0.67
C VAL A 219 7.46 1.73 -1.46
N ASP A 220 7.29 1.75 -2.78
CA ASP A 220 7.71 0.70 -3.71
C ASP A 220 7.09 -0.69 -3.46
N ASN A 221 6.05 -0.77 -2.62
CA ASN A 221 5.34 -2.02 -2.41
C ASN A 221 4.41 -2.38 -3.57
N ALA A 222 3.69 -1.39 -4.10
CA ALA A 222 2.75 -1.57 -5.19
C ALA A 222 3.33 -1.05 -6.52
N ARG A 223 3.24 -1.84 -7.58
CA ARG A 223 3.73 -1.50 -8.92
C ARG A 223 2.57 -1.31 -9.89
N PRO A 224 2.77 -0.53 -10.97
CA PRO A 224 1.78 -0.44 -12.04
C PRO A 224 1.37 -1.83 -12.54
N GLY A 225 0.06 -2.06 -12.63
CA GLY A 225 -0.55 -3.33 -12.98
C GLY A 225 -0.93 -4.23 -11.79
N ASP A 226 -0.43 -3.96 -10.59
CA ASP A 226 -0.82 -4.73 -9.40
C ASP A 226 -2.28 -4.43 -9.00
N ARG A 227 -2.99 -5.48 -8.60
CA ARG A 227 -4.32 -5.40 -8.01
C ARG A 227 -4.18 -5.36 -6.50
N VAL A 228 -4.67 -4.31 -5.88
CA VAL A 228 -4.46 -4.06 -4.45
C VAL A 228 -5.73 -3.64 -3.75
N VAL A 229 -5.77 -3.91 -2.46
CA VAL A 229 -6.69 -3.30 -1.51
C VAL A 229 -5.87 -2.34 -0.65
N LEU A 230 -6.19 -1.07 -0.71
CA LEU A 230 -5.53 -0.01 0.04
C LEU A 230 -6.44 0.45 1.17
N THR A 231 -6.00 0.25 2.40
CA THR A 231 -6.66 0.79 3.59
C THR A 231 -6.01 2.11 3.97
N GLY A 232 -6.80 3.14 4.21
CA GLY A 232 -6.27 4.47 4.55
C GLY A 232 -7.34 5.45 4.95
N ILE A 233 -6.92 6.67 5.25
CA ILE A 233 -7.79 7.77 5.66
C ILE A 233 -8.00 8.70 4.48
N VAL A 234 -9.27 9.04 4.21
CA VAL A 234 -9.61 9.96 3.12
C VAL A 234 -9.29 11.38 3.54
N ARG A 235 -8.46 12.05 2.76
CA ARG A 235 -8.01 13.42 2.97
C ARG A 235 -8.43 14.31 1.81
N ILE A 236 -8.41 15.61 2.06
CA ILE A 236 -8.59 16.63 1.03
C ILE A 236 -7.29 17.36 0.77
N GLU A 237 -7.06 17.70 -0.48
CA GLU A 237 -5.97 18.54 -0.93
C GLU A 237 -6.54 19.67 -1.79
N GLN A 238 -6.14 20.91 -1.49
CA GLN A 238 -6.61 22.05 -2.26
C GLN A 238 -6.10 22.00 -3.70
N GLU A 239 -6.99 22.10 -4.67
CA GLU A 239 -6.63 22.10 -6.06
C GLU A 239 -6.03 23.45 -6.47
N LYS A 240 -4.79 23.40 -7.00
CA LYS A 240 -4.13 24.61 -7.49
C LYS A 240 -4.65 24.94 -8.88
N MET A 241 -5.44 25.98 -9.01
CA MET A 241 -5.84 26.51 -10.31
C MET A 241 -4.77 27.46 -10.86
N SER A 242 -4.38 27.23 -12.11
CA SER A 242 -3.43 28.13 -12.83
C SER A 242 -4.04 29.52 -12.95
N GLY A 243 -3.30 30.56 -12.47
CA GLY A 243 -3.75 31.96 -12.59
C GLY A 243 -4.58 32.51 -11.44
N VAL A 244 -4.93 31.71 -10.45
CA VAL A 244 -5.65 32.16 -9.25
C VAL A 244 -4.73 32.17 -8.04
N SER A 245 -4.79 33.22 -7.21
CA SER A 245 -4.00 33.31 -5.96
C SER A 245 -4.20 32.04 -5.12
N LYS A 246 -3.13 31.54 -4.49
CA LYS A 246 -3.08 30.27 -3.76
C LYS A 246 -4.17 30.05 -2.71
N ASN A 247 -4.88 31.12 -2.29
CA ASN A 247 -5.86 31.10 -1.19
C ASN A 247 -7.32 31.20 -1.65
N SER A 248 -7.62 31.15 -2.95
CA SER A 248 -8.97 31.50 -3.46
C SER A 248 -9.68 30.37 -4.22
N SER A 249 -9.10 29.19 -4.40
CA SER A 249 -9.84 28.08 -5.00
C SER A 249 -10.64 27.33 -3.94
N PRO A 250 -11.99 27.29 -4.06
CA PRO A 250 -12.84 26.49 -3.17
C PRO A 250 -12.87 25.01 -3.52
N LEU A 251 -12.14 24.59 -4.57
CA LEU A 251 -12.12 23.21 -5.04
C LEU A 251 -11.04 22.41 -4.33
N TYR A 252 -11.45 21.24 -3.87
CA TYR A 252 -10.58 20.27 -3.21
C TYR A 252 -10.65 18.95 -3.94
N ARG A 253 -9.52 18.27 -4.00
CA ARG A 253 -9.41 16.91 -4.50
C ARG A 253 -9.35 15.92 -3.35
N LEU A 254 -10.08 14.82 -3.47
CA LEU A 254 -10.00 13.72 -2.53
C LEU A 254 -8.76 12.88 -2.79
N ARG A 255 -8.13 12.45 -1.73
CA ARG A 255 -6.94 11.60 -1.74
C ARG A 255 -7.01 10.62 -0.58
N LEU A 256 -6.47 9.43 -0.76
CA LEU A 256 -6.31 8.45 0.30
C LEU A 256 -4.89 8.56 0.91
N ASP A 257 -4.79 8.75 2.22
CA ASP A 257 -3.55 8.63 2.96
C ASP A 257 -3.40 7.16 3.39
N GLY A 258 -2.60 6.38 2.64
CA GLY A 258 -2.51 4.94 2.78
C GLY A 258 -1.86 4.53 4.10
N ASN A 259 -2.53 3.64 4.82
CA ASN A 259 -2.05 3.01 6.03
C ASN A 259 -1.58 1.58 5.79
N ASN A 260 -2.29 0.80 4.96
CA ASN A 260 -1.94 -0.58 4.63
C ASN A 260 -2.19 -0.88 3.15
N VAL A 261 -1.41 -1.82 2.60
CA VAL A 261 -1.52 -2.30 1.21
C VAL A 261 -1.59 -3.82 1.25
N GLU A 262 -2.68 -4.37 0.75
CA GLU A 262 -2.91 -5.79 0.59
C GLU A 262 -3.05 -6.12 -0.89
N PHE A 263 -2.51 -7.25 -1.33
CA PHE A 263 -2.60 -7.66 -2.74
C PHE A 263 -3.80 -8.58 -2.93
N LEU A 264 -4.62 -8.28 -3.92
CA LEU A 264 -5.68 -9.18 -4.36
C LEU A 264 -5.03 -10.39 -5.05
N GLY A 265 -5.18 -11.59 -4.46
CA GLY A 265 -4.52 -12.81 -4.92
C GLY A 265 -3.45 -13.37 -3.98
N GLY A 266 -3.35 -12.86 -2.76
CA GLY A 266 -2.69 -13.56 -1.64
C GLY A 266 -1.18 -13.44 -1.53
N LYS A 267 -0.50 -12.44 -2.12
CA LYS A 267 0.98 -12.32 -2.02
C LYS A 267 1.44 -11.40 -0.91
N LYS A 268 1.89 -12.00 0.20
CA LYS A 268 2.47 -11.27 1.35
C LYS A 268 3.97 -10.97 1.24
N ASP A 269 4.72 -11.49 0.24
CA ASP A 269 6.19 -11.39 0.25
C ASP A 269 6.80 -10.79 -1.01
N LYS A 270 7.65 -9.78 -0.83
CA LYS A 270 8.51 -9.18 -1.87
C LYS A 270 9.41 -10.18 -2.60
N LYS A 271 9.61 -11.38 -2.03
CA LYS A 271 10.42 -12.47 -2.61
C LYS A 271 9.63 -13.41 -3.51
N SER A 272 8.29 -13.37 -3.49
CA SER A 272 7.43 -14.34 -4.19
C SER A 272 6.76 -13.76 -5.43
N ARG A 273 7.43 -12.90 -6.19
CA ARG A 273 6.98 -12.53 -7.55
C ARG A 273 7.13 -13.66 -8.58
N LYS A 274 7.29 -14.89 -8.12
CA LYS A 274 6.97 -16.04 -8.97
C LYS A 274 5.45 -16.04 -9.11
N ILE A 275 5.00 -15.97 -10.37
CA ILE A 275 3.63 -16.16 -10.83
C ILE A 275 2.92 -17.11 -9.85
N GLU A 276 1.82 -16.66 -9.22
CA GLU A 276 0.95 -17.59 -8.50
C GLU A 276 0.57 -18.69 -9.47
N ARG A 277 1.23 -19.80 -9.32
CA ARG A 277 0.59 -21.05 -9.69
C ARG A 277 -0.48 -21.23 -8.64
N GLU A 278 -1.74 -21.22 -9.02
CA GLU A 278 -2.81 -21.80 -8.21
C GLU A 278 -2.22 -23.07 -7.61
N GLU A 279 -2.26 -23.21 -6.29
CA GLU A 279 -1.73 -24.40 -5.64
C GLU A 279 -2.55 -25.56 -6.18
N ILE A 280 -1.95 -26.27 -7.14
CA ILE A 280 -2.57 -27.44 -7.75
C ILE A 280 -2.75 -28.45 -6.62
N SER A 281 -4.00 -28.88 -6.39
CA SER A 281 -4.24 -29.87 -5.35
C SER A 281 -3.42 -31.13 -5.62
N PRO A 282 -3.00 -31.89 -4.61
CA PRO A 282 -2.26 -33.13 -4.81
C PRO A 282 -3.02 -34.16 -5.68
N GLU A 283 -4.34 -34.06 -5.74
CA GLU A 283 -5.22 -34.87 -6.58
C GLU A 283 -5.15 -34.42 -8.04
N ASP A 284 -5.23 -33.10 -8.28
CA ASP A 284 -5.10 -32.51 -9.61
C ASP A 284 -3.69 -32.76 -10.19
N GLU A 285 -2.65 -32.68 -9.36
CA GLU A 285 -1.27 -32.99 -9.78
C GLU A 285 -1.14 -34.44 -10.28
N LYS A 286 -1.76 -35.39 -9.59
CA LYS A 286 -1.79 -36.79 -10.02
C LYS A 286 -2.55 -36.96 -11.34
N MET A 287 -3.68 -36.26 -11.47
CA MET A 287 -4.51 -36.26 -12.67
C MET A 287 -3.76 -35.69 -13.88
N ILE A 288 -3.11 -34.53 -13.71
CA ILE A 288 -2.27 -33.90 -14.74
C ILE A 288 -1.11 -34.81 -15.14
N LYS A 289 -0.42 -35.44 -14.19
CA LYS A 289 0.67 -36.38 -14.48
C LYS A 289 0.18 -37.65 -15.20
N SER A 290 -1.05 -38.09 -14.95
CA SER A 290 -1.63 -39.21 -15.68
C SER A 290 -2.02 -38.84 -17.12
N LEU A 291 -2.61 -37.67 -17.32
CA LEU A 291 -2.94 -37.14 -18.65
C LEU A 291 -1.68 -36.89 -19.48
N ALA A 292 -0.61 -36.36 -18.85
CA ALA A 292 0.67 -36.14 -19.55
C ALA A 292 1.34 -37.39 -20.14
N LYS A 293 0.92 -38.58 -19.72
CA LYS A 293 1.39 -39.86 -20.27
C LYS A 293 0.55 -40.36 -21.44
N SER A 294 -0.55 -39.71 -21.77
CA SER A 294 -1.41 -40.10 -22.88
C SER A 294 -0.72 -39.81 -24.22
N PRO A 295 -0.65 -40.76 -25.14
CA PRO A 295 -0.05 -40.55 -26.47
C PRO A 295 -0.81 -39.52 -27.30
N ASP A 296 -2.12 -39.38 -27.07
CA ASP A 296 -3.01 -38.48 -27.84
C ASP A 296 -3.23 -37.11 -27.14
N LEU A 297 -2.46 -36.80 -26.09
CA LEU A 297 -2.62 -35.57 -25.30
C LEU A 297 -2.65 -34.33 -26.18
N TYR A 298 -1.75 -34.24 -27.13
CA TYR A 298 -1.60 -33.04 -27.97
C TYR A 298 -2.86 -32.78 -28.80
N GLN A 299 -3.43 -33.81 -29.40
CA GLN A 299 -4.66 -33.70 -30.18
C GLN A 299 -5.85 -33.38 -29.28
N GLN A 300 -5.93 -34.00 -28.09
CA GLN A 300 -6.98 -33.72 -27.13
C GLN A 300 -6.95 -32.24 -26.65
N LEU A 301 -5.76 -31.65 -26.47
CA LEU A 301 -5.61 -30.25 -26.12
C LEU A 301 -6.10 -29.32 -27.25
N ILE A 302 -5.76 -29.63 -28.52
CA ILE A 302 -6.25 -28.85 -29.68
C ILE A 302 -7.77 -28.93 -29.78
N ASP A 303 -8.38 -30.09 -29.59
CA ASP A 303 -9.80 -30.32 -29.70
C ASP A 303 -10.57 -29.70 -28.52
N SER A 304 -9.99 -29.66 -27.32
CA SER A 304 -10.57 -29.04 -26.15
C SER A 304 -10.57 -27.51 -26.19
N TYR A 305 -9.69 -26.92 -27.00
CA TYR A 305 -9.64 -25.47 -27.16
C TYR A 305 -10.79 -24.97 -28.07
N ALA A 306 -11.64 -24.11 -27.53
CA ALA A 306 -12.81 -23.55 -28.18
C ALA A 306 -13.66 -24.62 -28.91
N PRO A 307 -14.28 -25.58 -28.17
CA PRO A 307 -14.97 -26.74 -28.76
C PRO A 307 -16.17 -26.36 -29.62
N HIS A 308 -16.72 -25.14 -29.44
CA HIS A 308 -17.81 -24.59 -30.25
C HIS A 308 -17.40 -24.15 -31.66
N ILE A 309 -16.08 -24.07 -31.93
CA ILE A 309 -15.54 -23.75 -33.25
C ILE A 309 -15.08 -25.03 -33.94
N THR A 310 -15.72 -25.42 -35.01
CA THR A 310 -15.38 -26.61 -35.80
C THR A 310 -14.30 -26.28 -36.83
N GLY A 311 -13.29 -27.13 -36.96
CA GLY A 311 -12.16 -26.93 -37.87
C GLY A 311 -11.09 -26.00 -37.34
N HIS A 312 -10.30 -25.43 -38.24
CA HIS A 312 -9.20 -24.49 -37.92
C HIS A 312 -8.14 -25.04 -36.94
N SER A 313 -7.84 -26.34 -37.01
CA SER A 313 -6.88 -27.04 -36.11
C SER A 313 -5.54 -26.32 -36.00
N ILE A 314 -4.99 -25.85 -37.13
CA ILE A 314 -3.73 -25.11 -37.17
C ILE A 314 -3.77 -23.80 -36.39
N ILE A 315 -4.90 -23.08 -36.46
CA ILE A 315 -5.08 -21.83 -35.70
C ILE A 315 -5.19 -22.14 -34.20
N LYS A 316 -5.96 -23.15 -33.83
CA LYS A 316 -6.09 -23.61 -32.45
C LYS A 316 -4.73 -24.03 -31.86
N GLU A 317 -3.96 -24.80 -32.63
CA GLU A 317 -2.60 -25.20 -32.28
C GLU A 317 -1.69 -23.99 -32.05
N SER A 318 -1.70 -23.02 -32.96
CA SER A 318 -0.89 -21.79 -32.82
C SER A 318 -1.25 -20.99 -31.59
N ILE A 319 -2.52 -20.92 -31.22
CA ILE A 319 -2.98 -20.23 -30.01
C ILE A 319 -2.56 -21.00 -28.76
N LEU A 320 -2.64 -22.34 -28.76
CA LEU A 320 -2.16 -23.16 -27.64
C LEU A 320 -0.67 -22.96 -27.39
N LEU A 321 0.14 -22.95 -28.46
CA LEU A 321 1.58 -22.68 -28.35
C LEU A 321 1.86 -21.27 -27.84
N LEU A 322 1.06 -20.29 -28.28
CA LEU A 322 1.13 -18.91 -27.77
C LEU A 322 0.81 -18.83 -26.28
N MET A 323 -0.21 -19.54 -25.82
CA MET A 323 -0.58 -19.63 -24.39
C MET A 323 0.47 -20.31 -23.55
N ALA A 324 1.10 -21.36 -24.06
CA ALA A 324 2.19 -22.05 -23.37
C ALA A 324 3.41 -21.13 -23.19
N GLY A 325 3.65 -20.25 -24.16
CA GLY A 325 4.73 -19.27 -24.13
C GLY A 325 6.11 -19.91 -24.09
N SER A 326 7.11 -19.11 -23.75
CA SER A 326 8.47 -19.57 -23.51
C SER A 326 8.95 -19.13 -22.13
N THR A 327 9.92 -19.85 -21.56
CA THR A 327 10.53 -19.47 -20.28
C THR A 327 11.47 -18.29 -20.45
N GLN A 328 11.41 -17.34 -19.53
CA GLN A 328 12.39 -16.27 -19.47
C GLN A 328 13.79 -16.85 -19.22
N ARG A 329 14.77 -16.43 -20.01
CA ARG A 329 16.17 -16.86 -19.88
C ARG A 329 17.05 -15.65 -19.61
N GLU A 330 17.99 -15.82 -18.70
CA GLU A 330 19.07 -14.89 -18.45
C GLU A 330 20.29 -15.34 -19.25
N LEU A 331 20.84 -14.42 -20.05
CA LEU A 331 22.05 -14.67 -20.83
C LEU A 331 23.30 -14.43 -19.97
N GLU A 332 24.46 -14.94 -20.39
CA GLU A 332 25.72 -14.82 -19.66
C GLU A 332 26.18 -13.35 -19.48
N ASP A 333 25.67 -12.42 -20.28
CA ASP A 333 25.89 -10.97 -20.20
C ASP A 333 24.95 -10.26 -19.22
N GLY A 334 24.08 -10.99 -18.51
CA GLY A 334 23.08 -10.43 -17.59
C GLY A 334 21.83 -9.86 -18.27
N SER A 335 21.71 -9.94 -19.58
CA SER A 335 20.51 -9.52 -20.29
C SER A 335 19.39 -10.57 -20.14
N LEU A 336 18.14 -10.07 -20.00
CA LEU A 336 16.96 -10.91 -19.83
C LEU A 336 16.24 -11.08 -21.17
N TYR A 337 16.19 -12.32 -21.68
CA TYR A 337 15.34 -12.66 -22.80
C TYR A 337 13.90 -12.82 -22.31
N LYS A 338 12.98 -12.00 -22.84
CA LYS A 338 11.56 -12.10 -22.47
C LYS A 338 10.96 -13.38 -23.00
N GLY A 339 10.33 -14.14 -22.11
CA GLY A 339 9.62 -15.38 -22.47
C GLY A 339 8.24 -15.17 -23.08
N THR A 340 8.03 -14.08 -23.84
CA THR A 340 6.75 -13.79 -24.50
C THR A 340 6.83 -14.23 -25.95
N SER A 341 5.82 -14.97 -26.40
CA SER A 341 5.61 -15.32 -27.83
C SER A 341 4.50 -14.46 -28.42
N SER A 342 4.62 -14.16 -29.71
CA SER A 342 3.59 -13.45 -30.47
C SER A 342 3.25 -14.23 -31.74
N ALA A 343 1.97 -14.19 -32.16
CA ALA A 343 1.52 -14.82 -33.39
C ALA A 343 0.74 -13.82 -34.25
N ASN A 344 1.07 -13.77 -35.55
CA ASN A 344 0.37 -12.96 -36.51
C ASN A 344 -0.51 -13.85 -37.42
N PHE A 345 -1.81 -13.60 -37.44
CA PHE A 345 -2.75 -14.28 -38.30
C PHE A 345 -3.14 -13.38 -39.48
N SER A 346 -2.92 -13.86 -40.69
CA SER A 346 -3.34 -13.16 -41.91
C SER A 346 -4.45 -13.94 -42.60
N SER A 347 -5.46 -13.23 -43.08
CA SER A 347 -6.59 -13.82 -43.82
C SER A 347 -6.19 -14.51 -45.14
N ARG A 348 -4.99 -14.25 -45.66
CA ARG A 348 -4.49 -14.80 -46.92
C ARG A 348 -3.49 -15.95 -46.76
N ASN A 349 -2.86 -16.09 -45.64
CA ASN A 349 -1.99 -17.23 -45.32
C ASN A 349 -2.09 -17.49 -43.82
N PRO A 350 -2.74 -18.59 -43.40
CA PRO A 350 -2.65 -19.01 -42.04
C PRO A 350 -1.23 -19.51 -41.79
N ILE A 351 -0.55 -18.90 -40.87
CA ILE A 351 0.72 -19.26 -40.26
C ILE A 351 1.97 -18.64 -40.91
N VAL A 352 2.41 -17.57 -40.31
CA VAL A 352 3.82 -17.44 -39.98
C VAL A 352 3.88 -17.12 -38.50
N GLY A 353 3.95 -18.14 -37.66
CA GLY A 353 4.37 -17.98 -36.26
C GLY A 353 5.86 -17.70 -36.27
N ALA A 354 6.26 -16.48 -36.07
CA ALA A 354 7.63 -16.20 -35.66
C ALA A 354 7.70 -16.44 -34.15
N ILE A 355 8.23 -17.58 -33.76
CA ILE A 355 8.70 -17.82 -32.40
C ILE A 355 10.04 -17.09 -32.31
N SER A 356 10.04 -15.90 -31.74
CA SER A 356 11.24 -15.18 -31.37
C SER A 356 11.35 -15.05 -29.87
#